data_3e6cd4d5324a022ac090e5d0c6002cc4
#
_entry.id   3e6cd4d5324a022ac090e5d0c6002cc4
#
_cell.length_a   1.000
_cell.length_b   1.000
_cell.length_c   1.000
_cell.angle_alpha   90.00
_cell.angle_beta   90.00
_cell.angle_gamma   90.00
#
_symmetry.space_group_name_H-M   'P 1'
#
loop_
_entity.id
_entity.type
_entity.pdbx_description
1 polymer ?
#
loop_
_entity_poly.entity_id
_entity_poly.type
_entity_poly.pdbx_seq_one_letter_code
_entity_poly.pdbx_strand_id
1 'polypeptide(L)'
;YMMFLTTGDYFFNKLAEPGGLNEYLTEFITLSFVYPFGAALSISLILGSICACFYLYLKSFHGKPSMFLSILPAFLFWIYPQESIASLLCILVALSFATIYTRLKSNTFRYLFGFVFLTLTYFSAAPANLLLALLIGLYECCTQKGNIRFVTTGFAIAYSGILPLVAMRTCYIIPMPEAFLSKHLYHPEFPFPISLLWIGLSFPIVTLVAYLNEK
;
A
#
# COMPACT_ATOMS: atom_id res chain seq x y z
N TYR A 1 15.67 21.30 7.50
CA TYR A 1 16.55 20.40 6.72
C TYR A 1 16.62 19.06 7.46
N MET A 2 15.97 18.03 6.95
CA MET A 2 16.19 16.67 7.45
C MET A 2 17.57 16.21 6.96
N MET A 3 18.48 15.92 7.91
CA MET A 3 19.77 15.31 7.56
C MET A 3 19.54 13.82 7.32
N PHE A 4 19.59 13.40 6.07
CA PHE A 4 19.63 12.00 5.70
C PHE A 4 21.04 11.46 5.94
N LEU A 5 21.15 10.41 6.75
CA LEU A 5 22.43 9.77 7.05
C LEU A 5 22.50 8.43 6.31
N THR A 6 23.57 8.23 5.55
CA THR A 6 23.83 6.96 4.83
C THR A 6 24.54 5.91 5.69
N THR A 7 24.53 6.07 7.02
CA THR A 7 25.16 5.13 7.95
C THR A 7 24.29 3.90 8.17
N GLY A 8 24.91 2.73 8.34
CA GLY A 8 24.20 1.48 8.62
C GLY A 8 23.35 1.57 9.89
N ASP A 9 23.85 2.22 10.93
CA ASP A 9 23.13 2.40 12.20
C ASP A 9 21.83 3.20 12.02
N TYR A 10 21.84 4.23 11.17
CA TYR A 10 20.64 4.99 10.85
C TYR A 10 19.61 4.14 10.13
N PHE A 11 20.03 3.34 9.15
CA PHE A 11 19.16 2.43 8.42
C PHE A 11 18.51 1.39 9.36
N PHE A 12 19.30 0.74 10.23
CA PHE A 12 18.79 -0.25 11.18
C PHE A 12 17.86 0.37 12.22
N ASN A 13 18.14 1.57 12.70
CA ASN A 13 17.26 2.29 13.61
C ASN A 13 15.91 2.62 12.97
N LYS A 14 15.90 3.00 11.69
CA LYS A 14 14.65 3.21 10.94
C LYS A 14 13.88 1.91 10.74
N LEU A 15 14.54 0.81 10.40
CA LEU A 15 13.89 -0.50 10.26
C LEU A 15 13.29 -1.03 11.58
N ALA A 16 13.75 -0.54 12.72
CA ALA A 16 13.19 -0.89 14.01
C ALA A 16 11.81 -0.25 14.29
N GLU A 17 11.33 0.65 13.42
CA GLU A 17 10.00 1.25 13.50
C GLU A 17 9.04 0.61 12.46
N PRO A 18 7.72 0.49 12.73
CA PRO A 18 6.76 -0.03 11.75
C PRO A 18 6.66 0.92 10.54
N GLY A 19 6.84 0.35 9.35
CA GLY A 19 6.89 1.16 8.13
C GLY A 19 8.21 1.91 7.90
N GLY A 20 9.24 1.64 8.71
CA GLY A 20 10.50 2.38 8.68
C GLY A 20 11.28 2.26 7.37
N LEU A 21 11.11 1.17 6.61
CA LEU A 21 11.69 1.07 5.28
C LEU A 21 11.10 2.12 4.32
N ASN A 22 9.79 2.32 4.37
CA ASN A 22 9.12 3.35 3.58
C ASN A 22 9.57 4.76 3.96
N GLU A 23 9.76 4.99 5.25
CA GLU A 23 10.28 6.24 5.78
C GLU A 23 11.69 6.52 5.26
N TYR A 24 12.58 5.55 5.37
CA TYR A 24 13.95 5.66 4.85
C TYR A 24 13.98 5.97 3.35
N LEU A 25 13.16 5.25 2.56
CA LEU A 25 13.06 5.50 1.12
C LEU A 25 12.48 6.87 0.80
N THR A 26 11.51 7.33 1.57
CA THR A 26 10.93 8.68 1.43
C THR A 26 11.99 9.75 1.65
N GLU A 27 12.76 9.65 2.72
CA GLU A 27 13.84 10.59 3.03
C GLU A 27 14.92 10.56 1.94
N PHE A 28 15.29 9.37 1.45
CA PHE A 28 16.23 9.23 0.35
C PHE A 28 15.73 9.90 -0.94
N ILE A 29 14.47 9.70 -1.31
CA ILE A 29 13.87 10.31 -2.51
C ILE A 29 13.79 11.83 -2.36
N THR A 30 13.49 12.34 -1.16
CA THR A 30 13.40 13.78 -0.91
C THR A 30 14.74 14.50 -1.10
N LEU A 31 15.88 13.81 -1.04
CA LEU A 31 17.17 14.38 -1.42
C LEU A 31 17.20 14.85 -2.88
N SER A 32 16.48 14.17 -3.77
CA SER A 32 16.37 14.59 -5.18
C SER A 32 15.62 15.91 -5.37
N PHE A 33 14.87 16.36 -4.34
CA PHE A 33 14.06 17.59 -4.38
C PHE A 33 14.86 18.89 -4.25
N VAL A 34 16.14 18.77 -3.96
CA VAL A 34 17.07 19.91 -4.04
C VAL A 34 17.03 20.53 -5.46
N TYR A 35 16.78 19.69 -6.46
CA TYR A 35 16.62 20.14 -7.85
C TYR A 35 15.16 19.95 -8.29
N PRO A 36 14.49 21.00 -8.83
CA PRO A 36 13.09 20.89 -9.28
C PRO A 36 12.86 19.78 -10.31
N PHE A 37 13.84 19.55 -11.20
CA PHE A 37 13.79 18.46 -12.17
C PHE A 37 13.85 17.09 -11.49
N GLY A 38 14.66 16.93 -10.46
CA GLY A 38 14.76 15.69 -9.68
C GLY A 38 13.45 15.35 -8.97
N ALA A 39 12.81 16.35 -8.36
CA ALA A 39 11.50 16.19 -7.74
C ALA A 39 10.43 15.75 -8.75
N ALA A 40 10.32 16.47 -9.89
CA ALA A 40 9.34 16.15 -10.93
C ALA A 40 9.54 14.75 -11.51
N LEU A 41 10.79 14.33 -11.73
CA LEU A 41 11.13 13.03 -12.24
C LEU A 41 10.78 11.92 -11.23
N SER A 42 11.13 12.10 -9.96
CA SER A 42 10.85 11.11 -8.91
C SER A 42 9.35 10.92 -8.72
N ILE A 43 8.57 11.99 -8.63
CA ILE A 43 7.11 11.93 -8.48
C ILE A 43 6.47 11.27 -9.71
N SER A 44 6.88 11.65 -10.92
CA SER A 44 6.30 11.07 -12.14
C SER A 44 6.64 9.59 -12.31
N LEU A 45 7.83 9.14 -11.89
CA LEU A 45 8.19 7.72 -11.88
C LEU A 45 7.34 6.93 -10.88
N ILE A 46 7.12 7.45 -9.68
CA ILE A 46 6.29 6.79 -8.66
C ILE A 46 4.84 6.70 -9.14
N LEU A 47 4.25 7.79 -9.63
CA LEU A 47 2.88 7.81 -10.16
C LEU A 47 2.72 6.89 -11.37
N GLY A 48 3.67 6.91 -12.29
CA GLY A 48 3.70 6.00 -13.45
C GLY A 48 3.77 4.53 -13.02
N SER A 49 4.56 4.22 -12.00
CA SER A 49 4.66 2.87 -11.43
C SER A 49 3.35 2.44 -10.75
N ILE A 50 2.67 3.35 -10.03
CA ILE A 50 1.35 3.10 -9.45
C ILE A 50 0.34 2.78 -10.54
N CYS A 51 0.27 3.58 -11.62
CA CYS A 51 -0.61 3.34 -12.75
C CYS A 51 -0.32 1.99 -13.42
N ALA A 52 0.95 1.65 -13.64
CA ALA A 52 1.37 0.40 -14.25
C ALA A 52 0.99 -0.81 -13.38
N CYS A 53 1.31 -0.78 -12.08
CA CYS A 53 0.94 -1.84 -11.14
C CYS A 53 -0.57 -2.02 -11.06
N PHE A 54 -1.32 -0.92 -10.98
CA PHE A 54 -2.78 -0.99 -10.92
C PHE A 54 -3.39 -1.52 -12.23
N TYR A 55 -2.87 -1.11 -13.39
CA TYR A 55 -3.27 -1.69 -14.68
C TYR A 55 -3.03 -3.21 -14.72
N LEU A 56 -1.85 -3.67 -14.25
CA LEU A 56 -1.53 -5.09 -14.20
C LEU A 56 -2.41 -5.85 -13.20
N TYR A 57 -2.77 -5.22 -12.09
CA TYR A 57 -3.73 -5.78 -11.12
C TYR A 57 -5.12 -5.90 -11.74
N LEU A 58 -5.65 -4.86 -12.40
CA LEU A 58 -6.94 -4.91 -13.09
C LEU A 58 -6.95 -5.96 -14.21
N LYS A 59 -5.86 -6.11 -14.94
CA LYS A 59 -5.71 -7.13 -15.98
C LYS A 59 -5.87 -8.56 -15.45
N SER A 60 -5.66 -8.80 -14.15
CA SER A 60 -5.83 -10.14 -13.56
C SER A 60 -7.30 -10.55 -13.41
N PHE A 61 -8.22 -9.58 -13.41
CA PHE A 61 -9.67 -9.86 -13.38
C PHE A 61 -10.22 -10.05 -14.80
N HIS A 62 -9.70 -9.27 -15.76
CA HIS A 62 -10.27 -9.11 -17.08
C HIS A 62 -9.16 -9.06 -18.13
N GLY A 63 -9.43 -9.62 -19.28
CA GLY A 63 -8.43 -9.70 -20.33
C GLY A 63 -7.93 -8.36 -20.86
N LYS A 64 -8.74 -7.29 -20.84
CA LYS A 64 -8.41 -5.96 -21.39
C LYS A 64 -9.04 -4.83 -20.55
N PRO A 65 -8.46 -4.51 -19.36
CA PRO A 65 -8.96 -3.38 -18.59
C PRO A 65 -8.74 -2.07 -19.35
N SER A 66 -9.66 -1.12 -19.17
CA SER A 66 -9.48 0.21 -19.73
C SER A 66 -8.27 0.90 -19.07
N MET A 67 -7.33 1.37 -19.87
CA MET A 67 -6.15 2.10 -19.37
C MET A 67 -6.57 3.37 -18.62
N PHE A 68 -7.69 3.98 -19.02
CA PHE A 68 -8.24 5.16 -18.36
C PHE A 68 -8.60 4.89 -16.87
N LEU A 69 -9.18 3.74 -16.57
CA LEU A 69 -9.53 3.35 -15.20
C LEU A 69 -8.29 3.20 -14.30
N SER A 70 -7.14 2.82 -14.84
CA SER A 70 -5.91 2.70 -14.05
C SER A 70 -5.28 4.04 -13.69
N ILE A 71 -5.54 5.08 -14.46
CA ILE A 71 -5.02 6.44 -14.22
C ILE A 71 -5.87 7.18 -13.17
N LEU A 72 -7.16 6.85 -13.05
CA LEU A 72 -8.11 7.59 -12.22
C LEU A 72 -7.69 7.70 -10.74
N PRO A 73 -7.27 6.64 -10.02
CA PRO A 73 -6.81 6.78 -8.64
C PRO A 73 -5.53 7.61 -8.52
N ALA A 74 -4.60 7.52 -9.48
CA ALA A 74 -3.39 8.32 -9.48
C ALA A 74 -3.68 9.82 -9.69
N PHE A 75 -4.76 10.15 -10.42
CA PHE A 75 -5.19 11.53 -10.61
C PHE A 75 -5.69 12.18 -9.30
N LEU A 76 -6.19 11.40 -8.34
CA LEU A 76 -6.60 11.90 -7.04
C LEU A 76 -5.43 12.51 -6.24
N PHE A 77 -4.20 12.03 -6.45
CA PHE A 77 -3.03 12.65 -5.84
C PHE A 77 -2.79 14.09 -6.33
N TRP A 78 -3.25 14.42 -7.52
CA TRP A 78 -3.19 15.80 -8.02
C TRP A 78 -4.23 16.72 -7.37
N ILE A 79 -5.34 16.16 -6.95
CA ILE A 79 -6.39 16.90 -6.21
C ILE A 79 -5.96 17.16 -4.78
N TYR A 80 -5.17 16.26 -4.18
CA TYR A 80 -4.65 16.35 -2.82
C TYR A 80 -3.12 16.53 -2.79
N PRO A 81 -2.59 17.71 -3.21
CA PRO A 81 -1.15 17.93 -3.32
C PRO A 81 -0.41 17.98 -1.98
N GLN A 82 -1.13 17.95 -0.85
CA GLN A 82 -0.55 17.94 0.50
C GLN A 82 -0.12 16.54 0.95
N GLU A 83 -0.45 15.49 0.16
CA GLU A 83 -0.06 14.13 0.49
C GLU A 83 1.45 13.94 0.39
N SER A 84 1.99 13.23 1.38
CA SER A 84 3.42 12.97 1.46
C SER A 84 3.86 11.91 0.43
N ILE A 85 5.13 11.95 0.05
CA ILE A 85 5.75 10.89 -0.78
C ILE A 85 5.67 9.54 -0.08
N ALA A 86 5.70 9.52 1.25
CA ALA A 86 5.52 8.31 2.04
C ALA A 86 4.19 7.62 1.70
N SER A 87 3.10 8.39 1.53
CA SER A 87 1.78 7.87 1.12
C SER A 87 1.81 7.23 -0.26
N LEU A 88 2.48 7.87 -1.22
CA LEU A 88 2.65 7.36 -2.58
C LEU A 88 3.42 6.03 -2.59
N LEU A 89 4.51 5.95 -1.83
CA LEU A 89 5.31 4.74 -1.72
C LEU A 89 4.54 3.62 -1.00
N CYS A 90 3.76 3.93 0.05
CA CYS A 90 2.88 2.97 0.70
C CYS A 90 1.91 2.31 -0.31
N ILE A 91 1.26 3.11 -1.14
CA ILE A 91 0.33 2.62 -2.16
C ILE A 91 1.06 1.80 -3.22
N LEU A 92 2.23 2.25 -3.66
CA LEU A 92 3.05 1.51 -4.62
C LEU A 92 3.43 0.13 -4.09
N VAL A 93 3.85 0.02 -2.83
CA VAL A 93 4.18 -1.26 -2.17
C VAL A 93 2.95 -2.16 -2.12
N ALA A 94 1.79 -1.66 -1.67
CA ALA A 94 0.55 -2.43 -1.62
C ALA A 94 0.14 -2.96 -3.01
N LEU A 95 0.17 -2.11 -4.05
CA LEU A 95 -0.18 -2.50 -5.42
C LEU A 95 0.82 -3.49 -6.02
N SER A 96 2.11 -3.34 -5.72
CA SER A 96 3.14 -4.27 -6.18
C SER A 96 2.90 -5.68 -5.63
N PHE A 97 2.68 -5.81 -4.32
CA PHE A 97 2.38 -7.10 -3.71
C PHE A 97 1.02 -7.65 -4.14
N ALA A 98 -0.01 -6.81 -4.29
CA ALA A 98 -1.29 -7.24 -4.84
C ALA A 98 -1.15 -7.79 -6.26
N THR A 99 -0.36 -7.14 -7.11
CA THR A 99 -0.10 -7.59 -8.49
C THR A 99 0.65 -8.92 -8.52
N ILE A 100 1.65 -9.10 -7.66
CA ILE A 100 2.38 -10.37 -7.53
C ILE A 100 1.44 -11.47 -7.03
N TYR A 101 0.62 -11.17 -6.02
CA TYR A 101 -0.37 -12.09 -5.47
C TYR A 101 -1.33 -12.65 -6.54
N THR A 102 -1.84 -11.78 -7.42
CA THR A 102 -2.77 -12.19 -8.48
C THR A 102 -2.13 -13.08 -9.54
N ARG A 103 -0.79 -13.07 -9.66
CA ARG A 103 -0.05 -13.90 -10.63
C ARG A 103 0.26 -15.31 -10.14
N LEU A 104 0.07 -15.59 -8.86
CA LEU A 104 0.29 -16.91 -8.29
C LEU A 104 -0.82 -17.87 -8.72
N LYS A 105 -0.45 -18.92 -9.46
CA LYS A 105 -1.40 -19.88 -10.04
C LYS A 105 -1.93 -20.89 -9.00
N SER A 106 -1.12 -21.33 -8.06
CA SER A 106 -1.50 -22.33 -7.06
C SER A 106 -2.19 -21.66 -5.88
N ASN A 107 -3.37 -22.14 -5.50
CA ASN A 107 -4.15 -21.62 -4.38
C ASN A 107 -3.39 -21.71 -3.06
N THR A 108 -2.71 -22.84 -2.79
CA THR A 108 -1.96 -23.04 -1.55
C THR A 108 -0.80 -22.04 -1.44
N PHE A 109 -0.01 -21.89 -2.51
CA PHE A 109 1.07 -20.90 -2.53
C PHE A 109 0.52 -19.48 -2.41
N ARG A 110 -0.61 -19.18 -3.05
CA ARG A 110 -1.23 -17.86 -3.01
C ARG A 110 -1.63 -17.46 -1.57
N TYR A 111 -2.24 -18.36 -0.81
CA TYR A 111 -2.60 -18.08 0.58
C TYR A 111 -1.37 -17.93 1.48
N LEU A 112 -0.37 -18.80 1.33
CA LEU A 112 0.88 -18.69 2.07
C LEU A 112 1.59 -17.37 1.77
N PHE A 113 1.76 -17.02 0.49
CA PHE A 113 2.37 -15.76 0.09
C PHE A 113 1.53 -14.55 0.48
N GLY A 114 0.20 -14.64 0.47
CA GLY A 114 -0.69 -13.60 0.96
C GLY A 114 -0.40 -13.25 2.41
N PHE A 115 -0.23 -14.26 3.27
CA PHE A 115 0.16 -14.06 4.66
C PHE A 115 1.55 -13.40 4.78
N VAL A 116 2.53 -13.91 4.03
CA VAL A 116 3.90 -13.34 4.00
C VAL A 116 3.88 -11.89 3.49
N PHE A 117 3.13 -11.60 2.43
CA PHE A 117 3.04 -10.26 1.87
C PHE A 117 2.37 -9.27 2.81
N LEU A 118 1.30 -9.66 3.51
CA LEU A 118 0.68 -8.82 4.53
C LEU A 118 1.67 -8.50 5.67
N THR A 119 2.42 -9.49 6.11
CA THR A 119 3.45 -9.29 7.16
C THR A 119 4.56 -8.36 6.66
N LEU A 120 5.13 -8.63 5.48
CA LEU A 120 6.19 -7.80 4.90
C LEU A 120 5.72 -6.37 4.64
N THR A 121 4.49 -6.20 4.15
CA THR A 121 3.93 -4.87 3.91
C THR A 121 3.77 -4.08 5.21
N TYR A 122 3.36 -4.72 6.30
CA TYR A 122 3.25 -4.06 7.58
C TYR A 122 4.61 -3.53 8.07
N PHE A 123 5.64 -4.36 8.04
CA PHE A 123 6.97 -3.95 8.49
C PHE A 123 7.64 -2.93 7.54
N SER A 124 7.36 -2.99 6.24
CA SER A 124 7.94 -2.06 5.27
C SER A 124 7.17 -0.74 5.13
N ALA A 125 5.84 -0.79 5.17
CA ALA A 125 4.94 0.33 4.91
C ALA A 125 3.61 0.13 5.65
N ALA A 126 3.59 0.32 6.97
CA ALA A 126 2.49 -0.04 7.87
C ALA A 126 1.07 0.32 7.35
N PRO A 127 0.79 1.54 6.86
CA PRO A 127 -0.55 1.91 6.35
C PRO A 127 -0.97 1.14 5.09
N ALA A 128 0.01 0.67 4.30
CA ALA A 128 -0.23 -0.08 3.07
C ALA A 128 -0.85 -1.47 3.33
N ASN A 129 -0.69 -1.99 4.55
CA ASN A 129 -1.18 -3.31 4.93
C ASN A 129 -2.71 -3.43 4.79
N LEU A 130 -3.47 -2.42 5.24
CA LEU A 130 -4.93 -2.41 5.11
C LEU A 130 -5.37 -2.35 3.65
N LEU A 131 -4.71 -1.52 2.84
CA LEU A 131 -4.99 -1.43 1.41
C LEU A 131 -4.70 -2.76 0.70
N LEU A 132 -3.58 -3.41 1.00
CA LEU A 132 -3.23 -4.71 0.45
C LEU A 132 -4.27 -5.77 0.83
N ALA A 133 -4.72 -5.80 2.10
CA ALA A 133 -5.74 -6.74 2.55
C ALA A 133 -7.07 -6.56 1.80
N LEU A 134 -7.49 -5.30 1.56
CA LEU A 134 -8.67 -4.99 0.76
C LEU A 134 -8.54 -5.45 -0.70
N LEU A 135 -7.39 -5.21 -1.31
CA LEU A 135 -7.12 -5.64 -2.70
C LEU A 135 -7.09 -7.16 -2.83
N ILE A 136 -6.43 -7.87 -1.91
CA ILE A 136 -6.44 -9.34 -1.86
C ILE A 136 -7.87 -9.84 -1.66
N GLY A 137 -8.61 -9.25 -0.71
CA GLY A 137 -9.99 -9.63 -0.44
C GLY A 137 -10.91 -9.47 -1.65
N LEU A 138 -10.81 -8.35 -2.36
CA LEU A 138 -11.56 -8.12 -3.60
C LEU A 138 -11.20 -9.13 -4.69
N TYR A 139 -9.91 -9.41 -4.87
CA TYR A 139 -9.49 -10.40 -5.85
C TYR A 139 -10.08 -11.78 -5.54
N GLU A 140 -10.01 -12.24 -4.30
CA GLU A 140 -10.58 -13.52 -3.90
C GLU A 140 -12.12 -13.54 -4.03
N CYS A 141 -12.80 -12.47 -3.64
CA CYS A 141 -14.25 -12.36 -3.80
C CYS A 141 -14.71 -12.42 -5.26
N CYS A 142 -13.94 -11.87 -6.18
CA CYS A 142 -14.29 -11.82 -7.59
C CYS A 142 -13.89 -13.08 -8.35
N THR A 143 -12.81 -13.76 -7.97
CA THR A 143 -12.24 -14.89 -8.72
C THR A 143 -12.63 -16.25 -8.16
N GLN A 144 -12.82 -16.37 -6.86
CA GLN A 144 -13.16 -17.63 -6.19
C GLN A 144 -14.68 -17.87 -6.14
N LYS A 145 -15.05 -19.14 -6.18
CA LYS A 145 -16.45 -19.59 -6.03
C LYS A 145 -16.66 -20.25 -4.65
N GLY A 146 -17.86 -20.13 -4.12
CA GLY A 146 -18.25 -20.76 -2.86
C GLY A 146 -17.84 -19.99 -1.60
N ASN A 147 -17.87 -20.67 -0.44
CA ASN A 147 -17.65 -20.04 0.86
C ASN A 147 -16.17 -19.68 1.13
N ILE A 148 -15.23 -20.29 0.41
CA ILE A 148 -13.78 -20.05 0.57
C ILE A 148 -13.46 -18.58 0.35
N ARG A 149 -14.12 -17.89 -0.59
CA ARG A 149 -13.92 -16.48 -0.87
C ARG A 149 -14.13 -15.57 0.36
N PHE A 150 -15.18 -15.86 1.15
CA PHE A 150 -15.48 -15.06 2.36
C PHE A 150 -14.52 -15.36 3.49
N VAL A 151 -14.10 -16.63 3.61
CA VAL A 151 -13.12 -17.04 4.63
C VAL A 151 -11.76 -16.39 4.37
N THR A 152 -11.27 -16.45 3.14
CA THR A 152 -9.96 -15.85 2.78
C THR A 152 -9.97 -14.32 2.89
N THR A 153 -11.05 -13.67 2.45
CA THR A 153 -11.22 -12.22 2.59
C THR A 153 -11.30 -11.81 4.05
N GLY A 154 -12.15 -12.49 4.83
CA GLY A 154 -12.28 -12.23 6.26
C GLY A 154 -10.97 -12.43 7.01
N PHE A 155 -10.22 -13.49 6.67
CA PHE A 155 -8.91 -13.75 7.25
C PHE A 155 -7.90 -12.64 6.90
N ALA A 156 -7.82 -12.19 5.64
CA ALA A 156 -6.89 -11.14 5.23
C ALA A 156 -7.18 -9.82 5.97
N ILE A 157 -8.45 -9.43 6.07
CA ILE A 157 -8.86 -8.21 6.78
C ILE A 157 -8.61 -8.34 8.29
N ALA A 158 -8.99 -9.45 8.90
CA ALA A 158 -8.77 -9.69 10.33
C ALA A 158 -7.27 -9.72 10.66
N TYR A 159 -6.47 -10.40 9.84
CA TYR A 159 -5.02 -10.45 10.03
C TYR A 159 -4.37 -9.08 9.92
N SER A 160 -4.75 -8.26 8.93
CA SER A 160 -4.23 -6.91 8.77
C SER A 160 -4.60 -5.98 9.93
N GLY A 161 -5.71 -6.22 10.61
CA GLY A 161 -6.09 -5.49 11.83
C GLY A 161 -5.40 -5.99 13.10
N ILE A 162 -5.21 -7.31 13.21
CA ILE A 162 -4.59 -7.93 14.41
C ILE A 162 -3.07 -7.71 14.42
N LEU A 163 -2.42 -7.77 13.26
CA LEU A 163 -0.97 -7.67 13.16
C LEU A 163 -0.39 -6.38 13.80
N PRO A 164 -0.92 -5.16 13.56
CA PRO A 164 -0.47 -3.96 14.26
C PRO A 164 -0.65 -4.04 15.78
N LEU A 165 -1.77 -4.62 16.24
CA LEU A 165 -2.06 -4.77 17.68
C LEU A 165 -1.08 -5.71 18.38
N VAL A 166 -0.71 -6.80 17.71
CA VAL A 166 0.30 -7.74 18.22
C VAL A 166 1.69 -7.09 18.20
N ALA A 167 2.06 -6.46 17.07
CA ALA A 167 3.35 -5.82 16.91
C ALA A 167 3.57 -4.68 17.93
N MET A 168 2.54 -3.90 18.23
CA MET A 168 2.56 -2.84 19.25
C MET A 168 2.91 -3.39 20.65
N ARG A 169 2.49 -4.60 20.97
CA ARG A 169 2.71 -5.21 22.28
C ARG A 169 4.00 -6.03 22.37
N THR A 170 4.44 -6.60 21.27
CA THR A 170 5.58 -7.53 21.25
C THR A 170 6.88 -6.93 20.73
N CYS A 171 6.78 -6.11 19.70
CA CYS A 171 7.94 -5.58 18.99
C CYS A 171 8.17 -4.09 19.28
N TYR A 172 7.08 -3.32 19.46
CA TYR A 172 7.14 -1.87 19.54
C TYR A 172 6.36 -1.38 20.76
N ILE A 173 6.96 -0.46 21.53
CA ILE A 173 6.24 0.23 22.62
C ILE A 173 5.78 1.59 22.07
N ILE A 174 4.76 1.57 21.22
CA ILE A 174 4.22 2.74 20.53
C ILE A 174 2.70 2.86 20.73
N PRO A 175 2.13 4.07 20.65
CA PRO A 175 0.69 4.26 20.71
C PRO A 175 -0.03 3.61 19.51
N MET A 176 -1.27 3.19 19.72
CA MET A 176 -2.09 2.50 18.73
C MET A 176 -2.17 3.21 17.36
N PRO A 177 -2.38 4.54 17.27
CA PRO A 177 -2.43 5.22 15.97
C PRO A 177 -1.12 5.12 15.17
N GLU A 178 0.02 5.20 15.84
CA GLU A 178 1.34 5.05 15.19
C GLU A 178 1.57 3.62 14.69
N ALA A 179 1.02 2.61 15.38
CA ALA A 179 1.13 1.22 14.94
C ALA A 179 0.40 0.98 13.61
N PHE A 180 -0.70 1.70 13.34
CA PHE A 180 -1.47 1.57 12.10
C PHE A 180 -1.00 2.51 10.99
N LEU A 181 -0.60 3.75 11.33
CA LEU A 181 -0.32 4.79 10.34
C LEU A 181 1.17 5.06 10.14
N SER A 182 2.04 4.49 10.96
CA SER A 182 3.44 4.90 11.14
C SER A 182 3.58 6.37 11.61
N LYS A 183 4.76 6.67 12.17
CA LYS A 183 5.06 7.98 12.78
C LYS A 183 4.95 9.16 11.80
N HIS A 184 5.25 8.92 10.52
CA HIS A 184 5.21 9.97 9.49
C HIS A 184 3.81 10.37 9.03
N LEU A 185 2.85 9.46 9.14
CA LEU A 185 1.47 9.70 8.71
C LEU A 185 0.54 9.98 9.89
N TYR A 186 1.06 9.80 11.11
CA TYR A 186 0.32 10.14 12.32
C TYR A 186 0.55 11.61 12.69
N HIS A 187 -0.53 12.36 12.72
CA HIS A 187 -0.57 13.71 13.27
C HIS A 187 -1.42 13.71 14.55
N PRO A 188 -0.89 14.20 15.69
CA PRO A 188 -1.65 14.23 16.95
C PRO A 188 -2.97 15.01 16.85
N GLU A 189 -3.00 16.07 16.05
CA GLU A 189 -4.19 16.91 15.84
C GLU A 189 -5.19 16.28 14.86
N PHE A 190 -4.70 15.46 13.91
CA PHE A 190 -5.52 14.79 12.91
C PHE A 190 -5.14 13.30 12.85
N PRO A 191 -5.70 12.46 13.75
CA PRO A 191 -5.32 11.06 13.87
C PRO A 191 -5.62 10.22 12.61
N PHE A 192 -6.46 10.73 11.70
CA PHE A 192 -6.77 10.08 10.44
C PHE A 192 -6.58 11.06 9.26
N PRO A 193 -5.61 10.82 8.37
CA PRO A 193 -5.51 11.55 7.11
C PRO A 193 -6.68 11.14 6.20
N ILE A 194 -7.75 11.95 6.23
CA ILE A 194 -8.98 11.68 5.47
C ILE A 194 -8.71 11.60 3.96
N SER A 195 -7.80 12.41 3.46
CA SER A 195 -7.33 12.39 2.08
C SER A 195 -6.73 11.05 1.68
N LEU A 196 -5.83 10.50 2.50
CA LEU A 196 -5.21 9.19 2.26
C LEU A 196 -6.26 8.07 2.27
N LEU A 197 -7.27 8.18 3.12
CA LEU A 197 -8.37 7.23 3.16
C LEU A 197 -9.19 7.26 1.85
N TRP A 198 -9.51 8.45 1.33
CA TRP A 198 -10.22 8.58 0.04
C TRP A 198 -9.39 8.06 -1.13
N ILE A 199 -8.11 8.39 -1.16
CA ILE A 199 -7.19 7.88 -2.19
C ILE A 199 -7.09 6.35 -2.09
N GLY A 200 -6.86 5.81 -0.88
CA GLY A 200 -6.79 4.37 -0.66
C GLY A 200 -8.05 3.63 -1.07
N LEU A 201 -9.24 4.15 -0.72
CA LEU A 201 -10.53 3.56 -1.09
C LEU A 201 -10.85 3.67 -2.58
N SER A 202 -10.24 4.61 -3.31
CA SER A 202 -10.46 4.75 -4.76
C SER A 202 -10.02 3.50 -5.53
N PHE A 203 -8.92 2.83 -5.12
CA PHE A 203 -8.44 1.62 -5.78
C PHE A 203 -9.43 0.45 -5.71
N PRO A 204 -9.95 0.04 -4.52
CA PRO A 204 -10.98 -0.98 -4.45
C PRO A 204 -12.28 -0.58 -5.15
N ILE A 205 -12.71 0.68 -5.08
CA ILE A 205 -13.92 1.16 -5.75
C ILE A 205 -13.78 1.03 -7.27
N VAL A 206 -12.68 1.53 -7.85
CA VAL A 206 -12.42 1.43 -9.30
C VAL A 206 -12.32 -0.03 -9.74
N THR A 207 -11.71 -0.90 -8.93
CA THR A 207 -11.65 -2.34 -9.19
C THR A 207 -13.04 -2.95 -9.26
N LEU A 208 -13.91 -2.61 -8.31
CA LEU A 208 -15.29 -3.10 -8.28
C LEU A 208 -16.09 -2.61 -9.48
N VAL A 209 -15.97 -1.33 -9.85
CA VAL A 209 -16.62 -0.76 -11.03
C VAL A 209 -16.12 -1.43 -12.30
N ALA A 210 -14.81 -1.63 -12.44
CA ALA A 210 -14.22 -2.33 -13.57
C ALA A 210 -14.78 -3.77 -13.70
N TYR A 211 -14.86 -4.47 -12.57
CA TYR A 211 -15.42 -5.84 -12.54
C TYR A 211 -16.91 -5.90 -12.89
N LEU A 212 -17.72 -4.93 -12.46
CA LEU A 212 -19.15 -4.89 -12.75
C LEU A 212 -19.46 -4.53 -14.20
N ASN A 213 -18.65 -3.66 -14.81
CA ASN A 213 -18.85 -3.26 -16.22
C ASN A 213 -18.53 -4.36 -17.24
N GLU A 214 -17.84 -5.41 -16.85
CA GLU A 214 -17.49 -6.52 -17.75
C GLU A 214 -18.36 -7.78 -17.55
N LYS A 215 -19.27 -7.76 -16.58
CA LYS A 215 -20.29 -8.79 -16.40
C LYS A 215 -21.57 -8.47 -17.17
#